data_0a9c3b8ee521f4faabc21fa9bafec22f
#
_entry.id   0a9c3b8ee521f4faabc21fa9bafec22f
#
_cell.length_a   1.000
_cell.length_b   1.000
_cell.length_c   1.000
_cell.angle_alpha   90.00
_cell.angle_beta   90.00
_cell.angle_gamma   90.00
#
_symmetry.space_group_name_H-M   'P 1'
#
loop_
_entity.id
_entity.type
_entity.pdbx_description
1 polymer ?
#
loop_
_entity_poly.entity_id
_entity_poly.type
_entity_poly.pdbx_seq_one_letter_code
_entity_poly.pdbx_strand_id
1 'polypeptide(L)'
;EPAAPATEPEAGAWPRTVTHELGTTEIPAQPERVVSTTITATGTLLAIGAPLVASAATSVGWGGADDRGFFTQWSDVATERGVEVLYPDLEFDLEAVIAAEPDLIVVSTSGADTVADHYDQLADVAPTVVVNYSDKSWQELAVVLGEVTGLEQQAADVVAEFDEYVAAAAASVTVRRGVFRWENYG
;
A
#
# COMPACT_ATOMS: atom_id res chain seq x y z
N GLU A 1 8.55 40.03 14.84
CA GLU A 1 9.23 39.43 13.69
C GLU A 1 8.25 38.47 13.04
N PRO A 2 7.87 38.60 11.75
CA PRO A 2 6.98 37.64 11.11
C PRO A 2 7.75 36.33 10.86
N ALA A 3 7.17 35.22 11.28
CA ALA A 3 7.67 33.89 10.98
C ALA A 3 7.77 33.71 9.46
N ALA A 4 8.91 33.22 8.99
CA ALA A 4 9.10 32.87 7.59
C ALA A 4 8.08 31.81 7.18
N PRO A 5 7.52 31.86 5.95
CA PRO A 5 6.65 30.80 5.47
C PRO A 5 7.41 29.49 5.43
N ALA A 6 6.82 28.43 5.99
CA ALA A 6 7.34 27.08 5.83
C ALA A 6 7.41 26.79 4.33
N THR A 7 8.59 26.56 3.82
CA THR A 7 8.79 26.13 2.44
C THR A 7 8.21 24.72 2.33
N GLU A 8 7.22 24.53 1.48
CA GLU A 8 6.77 23.19 1.12
C GLU A 8 7.97 22.40 0.57
N PRO A 9 8.20 21.15 1.03
CA PRO A 9 9.32 20.36 0.52
C PRO A 9 9.15 20.17 -0.99
N GLU A 10 10.19 20.47 -1.75
CA GLU A 10 10.21 20.18 -3.18
C GLU A 10 10.09 18.67 -3.38
N ALA A 11 9.22 18.25 -4.33
CA ALA A 11 9.08 16.85 -4.71
C ALA A 11 10.46 16.25 -4.99
N GLY A 12 10.79 15.12 -4.32
CA GLY A 12 12.10 14.47 -4.44
C GLY A 12 13.15 14.90 -3.40
N ALA A 13 12.89 15.89 -2.54
CA ALA A 13 13.85 16.28 -1.48
C ALA A 13 13.81 15.34 -0.28
N TRP A 14 14.98 15.01 0.26
CA TRP A 14 15.17 14.23 1.49
C TRP A 14 16.07 15.03 2.47
N PRO A 15 15.93 14.87 3.81
CA PRO A 15 14.91 14.05 4.50
C PRO A 15 13.47 14.58 4.33
N ARG A 16 12.49 13.71 4.56
CA ARG A 16 11.06 14.06 4.54
C ARG A 16 10.42 13.79 5.89
N THR A 17 9.52 14.67 6.30
CA THR A 17 8.63 14.42 7.43
C THR A 17 7.24 14.10 6.89
N VAL A 18 6.76 12.90 7.16
CA VAL A 18 5.44 12.42 6.72
C VAL A 18 4.50 12.36 7.93
N THR A 19 3.33 12.96 7.81
CA THR A 19 2.25 12.82 8.79
C THR A 19 1.41 11.61 8.42
N HIS A 20 1.12 10.75 9.40
CA HIS A 20 0.38 9.52 9.23
C HIS A 20 -0.58 9.26 10.41
N GLU A 21 -1.31 8.15 10.41
CA GLU A 21 -2.39 7.88 11.37
C GLU A 21 -1.96 7.88 12.85
N LEU A 22 -0.71 7.56 13.16
CA LEU A 22 -0.20 7.51 14.53
C LEU A 22 0.81 8.62 14.86
N GLY A 23 0.98 9.62 13.99
CA GLY A 23 1.86 10.74 14.26
C GLY A 23 2.63 11.24 13.04
N THR A 24 3.93 11.49 13.23
CA THR A 24 4.83 11.94 12.17
C THR A 24 6.11 11.13 12.19
N THR A 25 6.61 10.78 11.01
CA THR A 25 7.89 10.06 10.85
C THR A 25 8.80 10.84 9.93
N GLU A 26 10.06 11.00 10.32
CA GLU A 26 11.11 11.49 9.44
C GLU A 26 11.72 10.31 8.67
N ILE A 27 11.72 10.43 7.34
CA ILE A 27 12.37 9.48 6.43
C ILE A 27 13.64 10.15 5.92
N PRO A 28 14.83 9.68 6.30
CA PRO A 28 16.08 10.42 6.10
C PRO A 28 16.57 10.43 4.64
N ALA A 29 16.22 9.42 3.86
CA ALA A 29 16.58 9.28 2.45
C ALA A 29 15.48 8.56 1.69
N GLN A 30 15.53 8.57 0.36
CA GLN A 30 14.62 7.78 -0.46
C GLN A 30 14.76 6.30 -0.10
N PRO A 31 13.64 5.61 0.24
CA PRO A 31 13.69 4.21 0.61
C PRO A 31 14.18 3.33 -0.54
N GLU A 32 15.02 2.35 -0.19
CA GLU A 32 15.51 1.32 -1.10
C GLU A 32 15.08 -0.09 -0.66
N ARG A 33 14.60 -0.22 0.59
CA ARG A 33 14.18 -1.50 1.19
C ARG A 33 12.89 -1.33 1.98
N VAL A 34 11.77 -1.35 1.26
CA VAL A 34 10.44 -1.23 1.87
C VAL A 34 9.96 -2.59 2.36
N VAL A 35 9.45 -2.63 3.58
CA VAL A 35 8.72 -3.78 4.13
C VAL A 35 7.28 -3.39 4.37
N SER A 36 6.34 -4.25 3.95
CA SER A 36 4.92 -4.07 4.20
C SER A 36 4.40 -5.09 5.21
N THR A 37 3.94 -4.63 6.35
CA THR A 37 3.24 -5.47 7.33
C THR A 37 1.75 -5.60 6.99
N THR A 38 1.27 -4.87 5.97
CA THR A 38 -0.12 -4.88 5.51
C THR A 38 -0.21 -5.43 4.07
N ILE A 39 -0.72 -6.64 3.95
CA ILE A 39 -0.89 -7.30 2.64
C ILE A 39 -1.81 -6.49 1.70
N THR A 40 -2.76 -5.76 2.27
CA THR A 40 -3.73 -4.96 1.51
C THR A 40 -3.07 -3.77 0.80
N ALA A 41 -2.10 -3.10 1.43
CA ALA A 41 -1.37 -1.99 0.81
C ALA A 41 -0.25 -2.47 -0.15
N THR A 42 0.17 -3.73 -0.05
CA THR A 42 1.26 -4.32 -0.84
C THR A 42 1.02 -4.21 -2.34
N GLY A 43 -0.20 -4.46 -2.81
CA GLY A 43 -0.54 -4.33 -4.22
C GLY A 43 -0.34 -2.90 -4.75
N THR A 44 -0.67 -1.90 -3.94
CA THR A 44 -0.46 -0.48 -4.30
C THR A 44 1.02 -0.12 -4.32
N LEU A 45 1.82 -0.59 -3.34
CA LEU A 45 3.28 -0.42 -3.34
C LEU A 45 3.92 -1.03 -4.59
N LEU A 46 3.48 -2.21 -4.99
CA LEU A 46 3.93 -2.85 -6.22
C LEU A 46 3.51 -2.08 -7.47
N ALA A 47 2.28 -1.57 -7.52
CA ALA A 47 1.77 -0.82 -8.66
C ALA A 47 2.56 0.46 -8.92
N ILE A 48 2.92 1.21 -7.87
CA ILE A 48 3.73 2.43 -7.99
C ILE A 48 5.23 2.16 -8.18
N GLY A 49 5.66 0.89 -8.14
CA GLY A 49 7.06 0.51 -8.32
C GLY A 49 7.94 0.67 -7.10
N ALA A 50 7.36 0.70 -5.88
CA ALA A 50 8.14 0.78 -4.65
C ALA A 50 9.14 -0.39 -4.53
N PRO A 51 10.34 -0.14 -3.95
CA PRO A 51 11.38 -1.17 -3.76
C PRO A 51 11.02 -2.11 -2.60
N LEU A 52 9.89 -2.81 -2.75
CA LEU A 52 9.37 -3.73 -1.75
C LEU A 52 10.23 -5.00 -1.70
N VAL A 53 10.78 -5.31 -0.53
CA VAL A 53 11.62 -6.50 -0.32
C VAL A 53 10.86 -7.64 0.33
N ALA A 54 9.89 -7.34 1.21
CA ALA A 54 9.06 -8.35 1.86
C ALA A 54 7.67 -7.82 2.23
N SER A 55 6.70 -8.71 2.29
CA SER A 55 5.32 -8.42 2.68
C SER A 55 4.74 -9.51 3.56
N ALA A 56 3.89 -9.10 4.51
CA ALA A 56 3.02 -10.03 5.21
C ALA A 56 2.18 -10.84 4.20
N ALA A 57 1.84 -12.07 4.55
CA ALA A 57 1.07 -12.96 3.73
C ALA A 57 -0.14 -13.50 4.49
N THR A 58 -1.26 -13.73 3.80
CA THR A 58 -2.44 -14.41 4.35
C THR A 58 -2.24 -15.94 4.33
N SER A 59 -3.24 -16.66 4.84
CA SER A 59 -3.17 -18.13 4.88
C SER A 59 -3.14 -18.75 3.48
N VAL A 60 -2.23 -19.67 3.30
CA VAL A 60 -2.18 -20.52 2.09
C VAL A 60 -3.48 -21.32 1.98
N GLY A 61 -4.05 -21.31 0.78
CA GLY A 61 -5.33 -22.01 0.51
C GLY A 61 -6.57 -21.13 0.71
N TRP A 62 -6.43 -19.88 1.14
CA TRP A 62 -7.49 -18.90 1.02
C TRP A 62 -7.75 -18.61 -0.48
N GLY A 63 -9.04 -18.61 -0.91
CA GLY A 63 -9.42 -18.64 -2.34
C GLY A 63 -8.99 -17.42 -3.18
N GLY A 64 -8.32 -16.45 -2.62
CA GLY A 64 -7.76 -15.26 -3.30
C GLY A 64 -6.24 -15.14 -3.19
N ALA A 65 -5.56 -16.18 -2.66
CA ALA A 65 -4.11 -16.19 -2.44
C ALA A 65 -3.40 -17.28 -3.26
N ASP A 66 -2.13 -17.04 -3.57
CA ASP A 66 -1.20 -18.00 -4.14
C ASP A 66 -0.68 -19.00 -3.08
N ASP A 67 0.28 -19.85 -3.44
CA ASP A 67 0.91 -20.85 -2.58
C ASP A 67 1.86 -20.25 -1.52
N ARG A 68 2.11 -18.94 -1.56
CA ARG A 68 2.87 -18.18 -0.55
C ARG A 68 1.97 -17.35 0.35
N GLY A 69 0.65 -17.30 0.06
CA GLY A 69 -0.31 -16.45 0.75
C GLY A 69 -0.38 -15.02 0.23
N PHE A 70 0.17 -14.71 -0.93
CA PHE A 70 0.03 -13.43 -1.59
C PHE A 70 -1.24 -13.37 -2.44
N PHE A 71 -1.89 -12.22 -2.50
CA PHE A 71 -3.10 -12.08 -3.32
C PHE A 71 -2.79 -12.30 -4.80
N THR A 72 -3.57 -13.16 -5.45
CA THR A 72 -3.39 -13.56 -6.86
C THR A 72 -3.43 -12.38 -7.84
N GLN A 73 -3.99 -11.23 -7.43
CA GLN A 73 -4.04 -10.03 -8.26
C GLN A 73 -2.66 -9.43 -8.55
N TRP A 74 -1.67 -9.67 -7.68
CA TRP A 74 -0.33 -9.09 -7.78
C TRP A 74 0.81 -10.08 -7.45
N SER A 75 0.49 -11.34 -7.14
CA SER A 75 1.49 -12.33 -6.74
C SER A 75 2.54 -12.61 -7.81
N ASP A 76 2.17 -12.53 -9.09
CA ASP A 76 3.12 -12.69 -10.21
C ASP A 76 4.16 -11.57 -10.21
N VAL A 77 3.71 -10.32 -10.04
CA VAL A 77 4.60 -9.15 -9.96
C VAL A 77 5.52 -9.24 -8.73
N ALA A 78 4.98 -9.69 -7.58
CA ALA A 78 5.78 -9.92 -6.38
C ALA A 78 6.86 -10.98 -6.61
N THR A 79 6.55 -12.04 -7.37
CA THR A 79 7.50 -13.08 -7.74
C THR A 79 8.61 -12.54 -8.65
N GLU A 80 8.24 -11.83 -9.69
CA GLU A 80 9.19 -11.23 -10.63
C GLU A 80 10.16 -10.25 -9.96
N ARG A 81 9.68 -9.53 -8.93
CA ARG A 81 10.49 -8.58 -8.16
C ARG A 81 11.22 -9.20 -6.98
N GLY A 82 11.04 -10.50 -6.73
CA GLY A 82 11.72 -11.20 -5.64
C GLY A 82 11.23 -10.80 -4.25
N VAL A 83 9.96 -10.38 -4.12
CA VAL A 83 9.36 -10.06 -2.82
C VAL A 83 9.22 -11.33 -1.99
N GLU A 84 9.78 -11.31 -0.79
CA GLU A 84 9.75 -12.42 0.15
C GLU A 84 8.49 -12.36 1.05
N VAL A 85 8.09 -13.52 1.57
CA VAL A 85 7.08 -13.59 2.63
C VAL A 85 7.73 -13.14 3.93
N LEU A 86 7.24 -12.02 4.48
CA LEU A 86 7.71 -11.49 5.76
C LEU A 86 7.31 -12.41 6.91
N TYR A 87 6.03 -12.73 6.99
CA TYR A 87 5.45 -13.74 7.88
C TYR A 87 4.13 -14.25 7.30
N PRO A 88 3.83 -15.54 7.46
CA PRO A 88 2.59 -16.15 6.95
C PRO A 88 1.40 -15.88 7.87
N ASP A 89 0.20 -16.18 7.38
CA ASP A 89 -1.06 -16.24 8.14
C ASP A 89 -1.42 -14.93 8.87
N LEU A 90 -0.80 -13.79 8.48
CA LEU A 90 -0.89 -12.50 9.17
C LEU A 90 -0.43 -12.58 10.64
N GLU A 91 0.35 -13.59 11.00
CA GLU A 91 0.93 -13.73 12.35
C GLU A 91 2.18 -12.85 12.45
N PHE A 92 2.02 -11.69 13.12
CA PHE A 92 3.10 -10.71 13.24
C PHE A 92 4.37 -11.31 13.86
N ASP A 93 5.49 -11.11 13.20
CA ASP A 93 6.82 -11.53 13.62
C ASP A 93 7.82 -10.36 13.51
N LEU A 94 8.18 -9.78 14.66
CA LEU A 94 9.13 -8.68 14.71
C LEU A 94 10.55 -9.10 14.28
N GLU A 95 10.95 -10.33 14.59
CA GLU A 95 12.28 -10.82 14.22
C GLU A 95 12.42 -10.95 12.70
N ALA A 96 11.34 -11.36 12.02
CA ALA A 96 11.28 -11.37 10.56
C ALA A 96 11.40 -9.97 9.97
N VAL A 97 10.74 -8.96 10.58
CA VAL A 97 10.87 -7.56 10.16
C VAL A 97 12.31 -7.08 10.30
N ILE A 98 12.96 -7.35 11.45
CA ILE A 98 14.36 -6.98 11.69
C ILE A 98 15.28 -7.67 10.68
N ALA A 99 15.07 -8.96 10.41
CA ALA A 99 15.89 -9.74 9.49
C ALA A 99 15.76 -9.26 8.02
N ALA A 100 14.65 -8.62 7.65
CA ALA A 100 14.46 -8.04 6.33
C ALA A 100 15.29 -6.75 6.12
N GLU A 101 15.89 -6.18 7.18
CA GLU A 101 16.71 -4.96 7.16
C GLU A 101 16.02 -3.80 6.41
N PRO A 102 14.79 -3.39 6.80
CA PRO A 102 14.08 -2.34 6.11
C PRO A 102 14.70 -0.96 6.39
N ASP A 103 14.54 -0.04 5.43
CA ASP A 103 14.75 1.39 5.62
C ASP A 103 13.41 2.17 5.63
N LEU A 104 12.30 1.47 5.36
CA LEU A 104 10.94 1.96 5.54
C LEU A 104 10.00 0.79 5.84
N ILE A 105 9.13 0.97 6.84
CA ILE A 105 8.07 0.02 7.18
C ILE A 105 6.71 0.67 6.95
N VAL A 106 5.83 -0.02 6.21
CA VAL A 106 4.45 0.39 5.99
C VAL A 106 3.51 -0.49 6.81
N VAL A 107 2.69 0.16 7.63
CA VAL A 107 1.74 -0.45 8.57
C VAL A 107 0.33 0.03 8.27
N SER A 108 -0.70 -0.72 8.64
CA SER A 108 -2.10 -0.27 8.60
C SER A 108 -2.74 -0.21 9.98
N THR A 109 -3.65 0.76 10.18
CA THR A 109 -4.56 0.79 11.33
C THR A 109 -5.86 -0.01 11.11
N SER A 110 -6.09 -0.53 9.90
CA SER A 110 -7.34 -1.17 9.52
C SER A 110 -7.12 -2.59 9.02
N GLY A 111 -8.19 -3.39 9.08
CA GLY A 111 -8.22 -4.76 8.56
C GLY A 111 -7.64 -5.82 9.49
N ALA A 112 -7.63 -7.06 9.00
CA ALA A 112 -7.09 -8.21 9.75
C ALA A 112 -5.55 -8.23 9.77
N ASP A 113 -4.94 -7.42 8.91
CA ASP A 113 -3.49 -7.27 8.76
C ASP A 113 -2.92 -6.07 9.53
N THR A 114 -3.70 -5.50 10.45
CA THR A 114 -3.23 -4.40 11.30
C THR A 114 -2.24 -4.90 12.35
N VAL A 115 -1.13 -4.19 12.46
CA VAL A 115 -0.14 -4.37 13.53
C VAL A 115 0.18 -3.03 14.21
N ALA A 116 -0.76 -2.11 14.18
CA ALA A 116 -0.62 -0.76 14.73
C ALA A 116 -0.24 -0.75 16.23
N ASP A 117 -0.65 -1.75 16.99
CA ASP A 117 -0.28 -1.92 18.41
C ASP A 117 1.22 -2.16 18.61
N HIS A 118 1.94 -2.53 17.56
CA HIS A 118 3.40 -2.75 17.56
C HIS A 118 4.18 -1.56 16.98
N TYR A 119 3.51 -0.41 16.75
CA TYR A 119 4.12 0.75 16.11
C TYR A 119 5.44 1.18 16.76
N ASP A 120 5.50 1.31 18.09
CA ASP A 120 6.69 1.74 18.80
C ASP A 120 7.88 0.77 18.56
N GLN A 121 7.62 -0.54 18.54
CA GLN A 121 8.63 -1.55 18.29
C GLN A 121 9.15 -1.50 16.84
N LEU A 122 8.25 -1.25 15.89
CA LEU A 122 8.59 -1.10 14.47
C LEU A 122 9.38 0.19 14.21
N ALA A 123 8.99 1.29 14.88
CA ALA A 123 9.68 2.57 14.77
C ALA A 123 11.11 2.53 15.35
N ASP A 124 11.39 1.63 16.29
CA ASP A 124 12.74 1.35 16.79
C ASP A 124 13.61 0.60 15.75
N VAL A 125 12.99 -0.07 14.78
CA VAL A 125 13.71 -0.82 13.72
C VAL A 125 14.04 0.10 12.55
N ALA A 126 13.04 0.83 12.02
CA ALA A 126 13.18 1.71 10.86
C ALA A 126 12.06 2.77 10.84
N PRO A 127 12.21 3.85 10.05
CA PRO A 127 11.10 4.76 9.76
C PRO A 127 9.83 4.01 9.44
N THR A 128 8.78 4.26 10.22
CA THR A 128 7.51 3.53 10.11
C THR A 128 6.38 4.49 9.79
N VAL A 129 5.65 4.23 8.71
CA VAL A 129 4.49 5.01 8.28
C VAL A 129 3.22 4.17 8.40
N VAL A 130 2.19 4.75 8.98
CA VAL A 130 0.93 4.07 9.27
C VAL A 130 -0.17 4.65 8.40
N VAL A 131 -0.81 3.81 7.60
CA VAL A 131 -1.90 4.20 6.70
C VAL A 131 -3.23 3.62 7.17
N ASN A 132 -4.33 4.27 6.82
CA ASN A 132 -5.66 3.69 6.90
C ASN A 132 -6.19 3.50 5.47
N TYR A 133 -6.22 2.26 4.99
CA TYR A 133 -6.73 1.97 3.65
C TYR A 133 -8.26 1.84 3.60
N SER A 134 -8.94 1.82 4.76
CA SER A 134 -10.41 1.66 4.80
C SER A 134 -11.15 2.97 4.52
N ASP A 135 -10.50 4.11 4.65
CA ASP A 135 -11.07 5.44 4.44
C ASP A 135 -10.58 6.11 3.14
N LYS A 136 -9.80 5.40 2.35
CA LYS A 136 -9.19 5.89 1.10
C LYS A 136 -9.55 4.99 -0.08
N SER A 137 -9.72 5.59 -1.25
CA SER A 137 -9.63 4.85 -2.52
C SER A 137 -8.20 4.37 -2.73
N TRP A 138 -8.00 3.38 -3.61
CA TRP A 138 -6.64 2.95 -3.92
C TRP A 138 -5.81 4.03 -4.61
N GLN A 139 -6.45 4.95 -5.36
CA GLN A 139 -5.79 6.10 -5.97
C GLN A 139 -5.24 7.04 -4.89
N GLU A 140 -6.05 7.35 -3.86
CA GLU A 140 -5.61 8.16 -2.72
C GLU A 140 -4.49 7.46 -1.93
N LEU A 141 -4.59 6.15 -1.75
CA LEU A 141 -3.54 5.36 -1.12
C LEU A 141 -2.25 5.38 -1.96
N ALA A 142 -2.35 5.29 -3.29
CA ALA A 142 -1.21 5.38 -4.20
C ALA A 142 -0.48 6.72 -4.08
N VAL A 143 -1.23 7.83 -3.97
CA VAL A 143 -0.65 9.17 -3.75
C VAL A 143 0.11 9.22 -2.42
N VAL A 144 -0.51 8.76 -1.33
CA VAL A 144 0.13 8.74 0.00
C VAL A 144 1.41 7.88 -0.02
N LEU A 145 1.35 6.68 -0.59
CA LEU A 145 2.51 5.79 -0.68
C LEU A 145 3.58 6.33 -1.64
N GLY A 146 3.17 7.04 -2.70
CA GLY A 146 4.07 7.77 -3.58
C GLY A 146 4.89 8.83 -2.84
N GLU A 147 4.23 9.64 -2.01
CA GLU A 147 4.91 10.65 -1.16
C GLU A 147 5.88 10.00 -0.17
N VAL A 148 5.47 8.89 0.45
CA VAL A 148 6.28 8.16 1.44
C VAL A 148 7.53 7.55 0.83
N THR A 149 7.46 7.10 -0.43
CA THR A 149 8.55 6.40 -1.12
C THR A 149 9.32 7.28 -2.11
N GLY A 150 8.89 8.52 -2.32
CA GLY A 150 9.49 9.40 -3.34
C GLY A 150 9.13 9.01 -4.78
N LEU A 151 7.98 8.37 -4.96
CA LEU A 151 7.48 7.87 -6.23
C LEU A 151 6.19 8.59 -6.66
N GLU A 152 6.09 9.89 -6.39
CA GLU A 152 4.90 10.70 -6.66
C GLU A 152 4.50 10.67 -8.13
N GLN A 153 5.50 10.76 -9.03
CA GLN A 153 5.22 10.73 -10.47
C GLN A 153 4.70 9.36 -10.90
N GLN A 154 5.32 8.29 -10.44
CA GLN A 154 4.88 6.92 -10.73
C GLN A 154 3.48 6.65 -10.19
N ALA A 155 3.18 7.14 -8.99
CA ALA A 155 1.83 7.05 -8.42
C ALA A 155 0.80 7.79 -9.28
N ALA A 156 1.12 9.00 -9.73
CA ALA A 156 0.25 9.77 -10.61
C ALA A 156 0.04 9.09 -11.97
N ASP A 157 1.10 8.53 -12.54
CA ASP A 157 1.05 7.85 -13.85
C ASP A 157 0.17 6.59 -13.79
N VAL A 158 0.33 5.76 -12.74
CA VAL A 158 -0.47 4.54 -12.54
C VAL A 158 -1.95 4.86 -12.29
N VAL A 159 -2.23 5.91 -11.53
CA VAL A 159 -3.61 6.38 -11.31
C VAL A 159 -4.24 6.84 -12.61
N ALA A 160 -3.53 7.63 -13.41
CA ALA A 160 -4.02 8.11 -14.69
C ALA A 160 -4.30 6.97 -15.68
N GLU A 161 -3.39 5.99 -15.79
CA GLU A 161 -3.55 4.81 -16.64
C GLU A 161 -4.78 3.98 -16.23
N PHE A 162 -5.01 3.79 -14.94
CA PHE A 162 -6.18 3.09 -14.43
C PHE A 162 -7.48 3.83 -14.76
N ASP A 163 -7.52 5.15 -14.57
CA ASP A 163 -8.71 5.97 -14.85
C ASP A 163 -9.04 5.93 -16.35
N GLU A 164 -8.04 5.98 -17.23
CA GLU A 164 -8.22 5.81 -18.68
C GLU A 164 -8.76 4.42 -19.02
N TYR A 165 -8.25 3.36 -18.39
CA TYR A 165 -8.74 2.00 -18.57
C TYR A 165 -10.22 1.88 -18.15
N VAL A 166 -10.58 2.41 -16.99
CA VAL A 166 -11.95 2.40 -16.50
C VAL A 166 -12.90 3.18 -17.42
N ALA A 167 -12.46 4.36 -17.89
CA ALA A 167 -13.24 5.16 -18.82
C ALA A 167 -13.48 4.42 -20.15
N ALA A 168 -12.45 3.77 -20.72
CA ALA A 168 -12.57 2.97 -21.93
C ALA A 168 -13.48 1.75 -21.74
N ALA A 169 -13.36 1.06 -20.61
CA ALA A 169 -14.23 -0.07 -20.26
C ALA A 169 -15.70 0.37 -20.12
N ALA A 170 -15.94 1.48 -19.41
CA ALA A 170 -17.28 2.05 -19.24
C ALA A 170 -17.92 2.44 -20.58
N ALA A 171 -17.14 3.00 -21.51
CA ALA A 171 -17.61 3.36 -22.84
C ALA A 171 -18.01 2.11 -23.70
N SER A 172 -17.37 0.98 -23.44
CA SER A 172 -17.64 -0.29 -24.14
C SER A 172 -18.88 -1.05 -23.61
N VAL A 173 -19.34 -0.72 -22.39
CA VAL A 173 -20.47 -1.41 -21.74
C VAL A 173 -21.78 -0.79 -22.21
N THR A 174 -22.51 -1.52 -23.11
CA THR A 174 -23.90 -1.16 -23.45
C THR A 174 -24.82 -1.67 -22.36
N VAL A 175 -25.26 -0.80 -21.46
CA VAL A 175 -26.29 -1.15 -20.46
C VAL A 175 -27.61 -1.40 -21.20
N ARG A 176 -27.98 -2.67 -21.44
CA ARG A 176 -29.36 -3.01 -21.79
C ARG A 176 -30.21 -2.73 -20.53
N ARG A 177 -30.98 -1.67 -20.52
CA ARG A 177 -32.07 -1.48 -19.55
C ARG A 177 -33.10 -2.59 -19.75
N GLY A 178 -32.90 -3.71 -19.06
CA GLY A 178 -33.91 -4.73 -18.87
C GLY A 178 -34.96 -4.17 -17.92
N VAL A 179 -36.18 -3.91 -18.42
CA VAL A 179 -37.32 -3.63 -17.55
C VAL A 179 -37.65 -4.95 -16.87
N PHE A 180 -37.26 -5.12 -15.61
CA PHE A 180 -37.75 -6.22 -14.77
C PHE A 180 -39.24 -5.94 -14.50
N ARG A 181 -40.14 -6.67 -15.21
CA ARG A 181 -41.56 -6.67 -14.91
C ARG A 181 -41.79 -7.79 -13.87
N TRP A 182 -42.11 -7.39 -12.65
CA TRP A 182 -42.63 -8.31 -11.65
C TRP A 182 -44.03 -8.76 -12.11
N GLU A 183 -44.18 -9.98 -12.60
CA GLU A 183 -45.47 -10.63 -12.73
C GLU A 183 -45.82 -11.21 -11.36
N ASN A 184 -46.88 -10.66 -10.74
CA ASN A 184 -47.47 -11.23 -9.54
C ASN A 184 -48.02 -12.59 -9.89
N TYR A 185 -47.43 -13.66 -9.39
CA TYR A 185 -48.08 -14.94 -9.27
C TYR A 185 -49.07 -14.88 -8.10
N GLY A 186 -50.38 -14.80 -8.42
CA GLY A 186 -51.50 -14.97 -7.51
C GLY A 186 -51.71 -16.44 -7.13
#